data_136832fd5f224bde5994bad82ee67c2d
#
_entry.id   136832fd5f224bde5994bad82ee67c2d
#
_cell.length_a   1.000
_cell.length_b   1.000
_cell.length_c   1.000
_cell.angle_alpha   90.00
_cell.angle_beta   90.00
_cell.angle_gamma   90.00
#
_symmetry.space_group_name_H-M   'P 1'
#
loop_
_entity.id
_entity.type
_entity.pdbx_description
1 polymer ?
#
loop_
_entity_poly.entity_id
_entity_poly.type
_entity_poly.pdbx_seq_one_letter_code
_entity_poly.pdbx_strand_id
1 'polypeptide(L)'
;MNLTLIDFEIIGPALLAGILITTTHIPLGQRVLQRGIIFLDLAVAQVAGLGIIIAHSFHAEPNSWQVQIIALSAAISSVVFLNHTEKRWPEIQEAIIGSLFVLASSAGILLLAASPQGSEQLRNLLIGQILWVNYEQLIPVALLYAAVLFSWFKFGQNNSNLKFYLLFAVTITASVQLVGIYLVFATLILPALATRKMKSNRLKTGYLIGIMAYLSGLITASLVDLPAGAIIVLSLALISLLSTVIRTQTQY
;
A
#
# COMPACT_ATOMS: atom_id res chain seq x y z
N MET A 1 3.02 -8.86 -33.98
CA MET A 1 2.77 -8.66 -32.53
C MET A 1 1.29 -8.32 -32.40
N ASN A 2 0.49 -9.31 -32.00
CA ASN A 2 -0.97 -9.16 -31.99
C ASN A 2 -1.40 -8.36 -30.75
N LEU A 3 -1.98 -7.19 -30.96
CA LEU A 3 -2.59 -6.35 -29.91
C LEU A 3 -3.80 -7.01 -29.21
N THR A 4 -4.18 -8.22 -29.60
CA THR A 4 -5.17 -9.07 -28.94
C THR A 4 -4.67 -9.66 -27.61
N LEU A 5 -3.42 -9.38 -27.19
CA LEU A 5 -2.83 -9.83 -25.92
C LEU A 5 -3.15 -8.90 -24.74
N ILE A 6 -3.82 -7.78 -24.96
CA ILE A 6 -4.35 -6.97 -23.87
C ILE A 6 -5.72 -7.54 -23.52
N ASP A 7 -5.73 -8.49 -22.62
CA ASP A 7 -6.97 -9.04 -22.09
C ASP A 7 -7.62 -8.01 -21.16
N PHE A 8 -8.61 -7.27 -21.70
CA PHE A 8 -9.31 -6.23 -20.95
C PHE A 8 -10.05 -6.79 -19.73
N GLU A 9 -10.36 -8.08 -19.71
CA GLU A 9 -10.98 -8.74 -18.55
C GLU A 9 -10.00 -8.86 -17.37
N ILE A 10 -8.70 -8.94 -17.63
CA ILE A 10 -7.65 -9.00 -16.62
C ILE A 10 -7.13 -7.60 -16.26
N ILE A 11 -6.85 -6.77 -17.28
CA ILE A 11 -6.27 -5.44 -17.07
C ILE A 11 -7.29 -4.45 -16.50
N GLY A 12 -8.57 -4.59 -16.85
CA GLY A 12 -9.63 -3.71 -16.35
C GLY A 12 -9.73 -3.67 -14.82
N PRO A 13 -9.95 -4.81 -14.14
CA PRO A 13 -9.99 -4.87 -12.68
C PRO A 13 -8.68 -4.43 -12.04
N ALA A 14 -7.52 -4.81 -12.61
CA ALA A 14 -6.20 -4.41 -12.11
C ALA A 14 -6.00 -2.88 -12.15
N LEU A 15 -6.40 -2.23 -13.24
CA LEU A 15 -6.35 -0.78 -13.37
C LEU A 15 -7.29 -0.08 -12.39
N LEU A 16 -8.52 -0.59 -12.23
CA LEU A 16 -9.46 -0.07 -11.25
C LEU A 16 -8.94 -0.22 -9.82
N ALA A 17 -8.30 -1.36 -9.48
CA ALA A 17 -7.61 -1.54 -8.21
C ALA A 17 -6.55 -0.45 -8.01
N GLY A 18 -5.70 -0.22 -9.00
CA GLY A 18 -4.68 0.84 -8.97
C GLY A 18 -5.26 2.24 -8.76
N ILE A 19 -6.34 2.58 -9.47
CA ILE A 19 -7.04 3.86 -9.30
C ILE A 19 -7.61 3.97 -7.88
N LEU A 20 -8.30 2.96 -7.38
CA LEU A 20 -8.86 2.94 -6.04
C LEU A 20 -7.78 3.14 -4.97
N ILE A 21 -6.68 2.40 -5.06
CA ILE A 21 -5.55 2.53 -4.13
C ILE A 21 -4.97 3.94 -4.20
N THR A 22 -4.76 4.47 -5.38
CA THR A 22 -4.23 5.82 -5.58
C THR A 22 -5.10 6.87 -4.88
N THR A 23 -6.44 6.73 -4.86
CA THR A 23 -7.35 7.71 -4.24
C THR A 23 -7.09 7.91 -2.74
N THR A 24 -6.73 6.86 -2.01
CA THR A 24 -6.48 6.89 -0.56
C THR A 24 -5.00 7.08 -0.25
N HIS A 25 -4.10 6.45 -1.01
CA HIS A 25 -2.67 6.45 -0.71
C HIS A 25 -2.01 7.81 -0.96
N ILE A 26 -2.44 8.57 -1.96
CA ILE A 26 -1.85 9.89 -2.21
C ILE A 26 -2.04 10.86 -1.03
N PRO A 27 -3.26 11.10 -0.51
CA PRO A 27 -3.43 11.96 0.65
C PRO A 27 -2.76 11.42 1.93
N LEU A 28 -2.82 10.11 2.15
CA LEU A 28 -2.17 9.47 3.30
C LEU A 28 -0.65 9.57 3.21
N GLY A 29 -0.06 9.31 2.05
CA GLY A 29 1.38 9.41 1.83
C GLY A 29 1.93 10.82 2.02
N GLN A 30 1.21 11.84 1.56
CA GLN A 30 1.58 13.23 1.82
C GLN A 30 1.58 13.54 3.34
N ARG A 31 0.67 12.94 4.10
CA ARG A 31 0.60 13.12 5.55
C ARG A 31 1.71 12.36 6.28
N VAL A 32 1.98 11.13 5.88
CA VAL A 32 3.10 10.29 6.39
C VAL A 32 4.43 11.03 6.21
N LEU A 33 4.66 11.53 4.99
CA LEU A 33 5.90 12.27 4.68
C LEU A 33 6.02 13.57 5.50
N GLN A 34 4.91 14.28 5.75
CA GLN A 34 4.90 15.49 6.59
C GLN A 34 5.21 15.19 8.06
N ARG A 35 4.83 14.01 8.55
CA ARG A 35 5.09 13.58 9.93
C ARG A 35 6.48 12.99 10.12
N GLY A 36 7.21 12.67 9.06
CA GLY A 36 8.51 12.03 9.12
C GLY A 36 8.47 10.55 9.53
N ILE A 37 7.31 9.88 9.43
CA ILE A 37 7.12 8.46 9.78
C ILE A 37 7.00 7.61 8.52
N ILE A 38 8.02 7.67 7.66
CA ILE A 38 7.98 7.13 6.29
C ILE A 38 7.79 5.60 6.27
N PHE A 39 8.39 4.89 7.23
CA PHE A 39 8.33 3.43 7.29
C PHE A 39 7.07 2.87 8.01
N LEU A 40 6.15 3.75 8.44
CA LEU A 40 4.90 3.34 9.08
C LEU A 40 4.12 2.33 8.25
N ASP A 41 4.03 2.56 6.96
CA ASP A 41 3.34 1.71 6.00
C ASP A 41 3.93 0.28 5.98
N LEU A 42 5.25 0.17 5.84
CA LEU A 42 5.93 -1.12 5.83
C LEU A 42 5.73 -1.89 7.15
N ALA A 43 5.78 -1.21 8.29
CA ALA A 43 5.58 -1.85 9.59
C ALA A 43 4.15 -2.37 9.74
N VAL A 44 3.14 -1.55 9.45
CA VAL A 44 1.73 -1.94 9.52
C VAL A 44 1.41 -3.04 8.52
N ALA A 45 1.94 -2.95 7.30
CA ALA A 45 1.77 -3.95 6.25
C ALA A 45 2.37 -5.31 6.66
N GLN A 46 3.57 -5.32 7.26
CA GLN A 46 4.20 -6.55 7.73
C GLN A 46 3.46 -7.18 8.90
N VAL A 47 2.95 -6.37 9.84
CA VAL A 47 2.15 -6.89 10.95
C VAL A 47 0.80 -7.44 10.44
N ALA A 48 0.16 -6.78 9.48
CA ALA A 48 -1.03 -7.31 8.82
C ALA A 48 -0.74 -8.63 8.10
N GLY A 49 0.37 -8.69 7.34
CA GLY A 49 0.85 -9.89 6.66
C GLY A 49 1.16 -11.04 7.64
N LEU A 50 1.80 -10.74 8.77
CA LEU A 50 2.01 -11.70 9.83
C LEU A 50 0.67 -12.24 10.37
N GLY A 51 -0.34 -11.38 10.53
CA GLY A 51 -1.70 -11.79 10.88
C GLY A 51 -2.31 -12.76 9.87
N ILE A 52 -2.11 -12.54 8.56
CA ILE A 52 -2.55 -13.46 7.51
C ILE A 52 -1.84 -14.82 7.63
N ILE A 53 -0.52 -14.81 7.82
CA ILE A 53 0.28 -16.03 7.99
C ILE A 53 -0.20 -16.82 9.22
N ILE A 54 -0.43 -16.14 10.34
CA ILE A 54 -0.96 -16.75 11.56
C ILE A 54 -2.32 -17.38 11.30
N ALA A 55 -3.24 -16.69 10.61
CA ALA A 55 -4.56 -17.23 10.29
C ALA A 55 -4.47 -18.55 9.53
N HIS A 56 -3.59 -18.65 8.53
CA HIS A 56 -3.37 -19.87 7.76
C HIS A 56 -2.60 -20.96 8.53
N SER A 57 -1.76 -20.59 9.51
CA SER A 57 -1.01 -21.56 10.31
C SER A 57 -1.88 -22.28 11.34
N PHE A 58 -2.90 -21.61 11.89
CA PHE A 58 -3.77 -22.20 12.92
C PHE A 58 -5.05 -22.85 12.37
N HIS A 59 -5.43 -22.55 11.13
CA HIS A 59 -6.62 -23.10 10.50
C HIS A 59 -6.22 -23.65 9.12
N ALA A 60 -6.44 -24.93 8.88
CA ALA A 60 -6.09 -25.59 7.61
C ALA A 60 -6.77 -24.92 6.39
N GLU A 61 -7.99 -24.43 6.55
CA GLU A 61 -8.75 -23.67 5.55
C GLU A 61 -9.51 -22.53 6.24
N PRO A 62 -8.85 -21.42 6.58
CA PRO A 62 -9.54 -20.31 7.23
C PRO A 62 -10.50 -19.66 6.23
N ASN A 63 -11.73 -19.39 6.66
CA ASN A 63 -12.66 -18.59 5.89
C ASN A 63 -12.08 -17.19 5.63
N SER A 64 -12.37 -16.62 4.47
CA SER A 64 -11.93 -15.27 4.08
C SER A 64 -12.14 -14.21 5.19
N TRP A 65 -13.26 -14.28 5.92
CA TRP A 65 -13.58 -13.40 7.05
C TRP A 65 -12.63 -13.55 8.25
N GLN A 66 -12.22 -14.77 8.58
CA GLN A 66 -11.30 -15.01 9.69
C GLN A 66 -9.93 -14.41 9.39
N VAL A 67 -9.43 -14.60 8.16
CA VAL A 67 -8.18 -13.98 7.69
C VAL A 67 -8.25 -12.45 7.81
N GLN A 68 -9.35 -11.85 7.35
CA GLN A 68 -9.55 -10.41 7.41
C GLN A 68 -9.55 -9.87 8.84
N ILE A 69 -10.29 -10.52 9.74
CA ILE A 69 -10.38 -10.10 11.15
C ILE A 69 -9.02 -10.22 11.83
N ILE A 70 -8.28 -11.30 11.61
CA ILE A 70 -6.96 -11.50 12.23
C ILE A 70 -5.95 -10.49 11.69
N ALA A 71 -5.89 -10.29 10.38
CA ALA A 71 -5.00 -9.31 9.76
C ALA A 71 -5.30 -7.89 10.24
N LEU A 72 -6.58 -7.52 10.27
CA LEU A 72 -7.00 -6.19 10.71
C LEU A 72 -6.75 -5.97 12.20
N SER A 73 -7.02 -6.97 13.05
CA SER A 73 -6.73 -6.88 14.49
C SER A 73 -5.24 -6.73 14.77
N ALA A 74 -4.39 -7.47 14.05
CA ALA A 74 -2.94 -7.32 14.13
C ALA A 74 -2.50 -5.91 13.73
N ALA A 75 -2.99 -5.40 12.59
CA ALA A 75 -2.70 -4.05 12.13
C ALA A 75 -3.18 -2.97 13.12
N ILE A 76 -4.41 -3.08 13.65
CA ILE A 76 -4.94 -2.15 14.64
C ILE A 76 -4.10 -2.18 15.93
N SER A 77 -3.71 -3.35 16.40
CA SER A 77 -2.85 -3.49 17.57
C SER A 77 -1.50 -2.78 17.37
N SER A 78 -0.90 -2.95 16.18
CA SER A 78 0.36 -2.29 15.85
C SER A 78 0.24 -0.77 15.84
N VAL A 79 -0.82 -0.21 15.25
CA VAL A 79 -0.98 1.25 15.18
C VAL A 79 -1.38 1.86 16.53
N VAL A 80 -2.09 1.14 17.38
CA VAL A 80 -2.35 1.57 18.77
C VAL A 80 -1.04 1.63 19.55
N PHE A 81 -0.20 0.61 19.42
CA PHE A 81 1.15 0.60 20.00
C PHE A 81 1.98 1.77 19.47
N LEU A 82 2.05 1.97 18.14
CA LEU A 82 2.82 3.04 17.53
C LEU A 82 2.30 4.43 17.88
N ASN A 83 0.99 4.62 18.02
CA ASN A 83 0.43 5.88 18.52
C ASN A 83 0.77 6.15 19.99
N HIS A 84 0.90 5.09 20.81
CA HIS A 84 1.35 5.24 22.18
C HIS A 84 2.83 5.63 22.26
N THR A 85 3.68 4.97 21.47
CA THR A 85 5.13 5.26 21.44
C THR A 85 5.43 6.64 20.86
N GLU A 86 4.69 7.10 19.83
CA GLU A 86 4.84 8.46 19.29
C GLU A 86 4.62 9.54 20.36
N LYS A 87 3.67 9.31 21.27
CA LYS A 87 3.41 10.25 22.38
C LYS A 87 4.48 10.22 23.46
N ARG A 88 5.11 9.08 23.65
CA ARG A 88 6.05 8.85 24.76
C ARG A 88 7.50 9.12 24.36
N TRP A 89 7.88 8.75 23.13
CA TRP A 89 9.24 8.83 22.59
C TRP A 89 9.23 9.28 21.11
N PRO A 90 8.79 10.51 20.83
CA PRO A 90 8.65 10.99 19.45
C PRO A 90 9.99 11.06 18.71
N GLU A 91 11.10 11.28 19.42
CA GLU A 91 12.45 11.43 18.88
C GLU A 91 13.02 10.12 18.29
N ILE A 92 12.54 8.97 18.75
CA ILE A 92 12.98 7.66 18.27
C ILE A 92 11.86 6.88 17.55
N GLN A 93 10.76 7.55 17.23
CA GLN A 93 9.56 6.90 16.67
C GLN A 93 9.87 6.12 15.39
N GLU A 94 10.70 6.67 14.50
CA GLU A 94 11.06 6.00 13.25
C GLU A 94 11.89 4.72 13.49
N ALA A 95 12.75 4.72 14.51
CA ALA A 95 13.49 3.53 14.91
C ALA A 95 12.57 2.44 15.49
N ILE A 96 11.54 2.82 16.25
CA ILE A 96 10.53 1.89 16.79
C ILE A 96 9.72 1.29 15.63
N ILE A 97 9.30 2.09 14.66
CA ILE A 97 8.60 1.63 13.46
C ILE A 97 9.47 0.64 12.67
N GLY A 98 10.73 0.98 12.43
CA GLY A 98 11.68 0.10 11.74
C GLY A 98 11.93 -1.21 12.50
N SER A 99 12.02 -1.15 13.83
CA SER A 99 12.16 -2.36 14.69
C SER A 99 10.93 -3.26 14.60
N LEU A 100 9.73 -2.68 14.65
CA LEU A 100 8.48 -3.42 14.49
C LEU A 100 8.39 -4.10 13.12
N PHE A 101 8.78 -3.40 12.05
CA PHE A 101 8.86 -3.96 10.70
C PHE A 101 9.77 -5.20 10.66
N VAL A 102 11.00 -5.10 11.17
CA VAL A 102 11.97 -6.20 11.15
C VAL A 102 11.49 -7.38 11.98
N LEU A 103 10.93 -7.13 13.16
CA LEU A 103 10.39 -8.19 14.04
C LEU A 103 9.22 -8.92 13.38
N ALA A 104 8.25 -8.19 12.82
CA ALA A 104 7.10 -8.80 12.14
C ALA A 104 7.53 -9.59 10.90
N SER A 105 8.44 -9.04 10.09
CA SER A 105 8.99 -9.71 8.91
C SER A 105 9.72 -11.00 9.29
N SER A 106 10.59 -10.94 10.30
CA SER A 106 11.36 -12.11 10.78
C SER A 106 10.43 -13.20 11.35
N ALA A 107 9.42 -12.81 12.12
CA ALA A 107 8.42 -13.75 12.63
C ALA A 107 7.65 -14.43 11.49
N GLY A 108 7.25 -13.67 10.46
CA GLY A 108 6.60 -14.22 9.27
C GLY A 108 7.47 -15.23 8.53
N ILE A 109 8.74 -14.92 8.31
CA ILE A 109 9.70 -15.84 7.68
C ILE A 109 9.84 -17.13 8.49
N LEU A 110 9.97 -17.04 9.81
CA LEU A 110 10.10 -18.21 10.69
C LEU A 110 8.85 -19.10 10.65
N LEU A 111 7.65 -18.51 10.67
CA LEU A 111 6.40 -19.26 10.57
C LEU A 111 6.27 -19.97 9.21
N LEU A 112 6.67 -19.29 8.13
CA LEU A 112 6.62 -19.83 6.77
C LEU A 112 7.71 -20.84 6.48
N ALA A 113 8.82 -20.86 7.23
CA ALA A 113 9.92 -21.79 7.04
C ALA A 113 9.50 -23.26 7.23
N ALA A 114 8.46 -23.53 8.01
CA ALA A 114 7.88 -24.84 8.22
C ALA A 114 6.86 -25.26 7.14
N SER A 115 6.44 -24.32 6.25
CA SER A 115 5.45 -24.58 5.20
C SER A 115 6.12 -24.93 3.88
N PRO A 116 5.71 -26.01 3.18
CA PRO A 116 6.23 -26.34 1.85
C PRO A 116 6.05 -25.22 0.81
N GLN A 117 4.98 -24.41 0.97
CA GLN A 117 4.65 -23.28 0.09
C GLN A 117 5.06 -21.91 0.68
N GLY A 118 5.85 -21.90 1.76
CA GLY A 118 6.15 -20.68 2.51
C GLY A 118 6.86 -19.61 1.68
N SER A 119 7.77 -20.00 0.78
CA SER A 119 8.46 -19.06 -0.12
C SER A 119 7.49 -18.40 -1.12
N GLU A 120 6.52 -19.15 -1.64
CA GLU A 120 5.51 -18.62 -2.54
C GLU A 120 4.52 -17.70 -1.81
N GLN A 121 4.08 -18.07 -0.62
CA GLN A 121 3.23 -17.23 0.22
C GLN A 121 3.92 -15.91 0.57
N LEU A 122 5.20 -15.95 0.95
CA LEU A 122 5.98 -14.75 1.22
C LEU A 122 6.10 -13.86 -0.03
N ARG A 123 6.41 -14.46 -1.18
CA ARG A 123 6.47 -13.75 -2.46
C ARG A 123 5.14 -13.07 -2.79
N ASN A 124 4.02 -13.76 -2.62
CA ASN A 124 2.68 -13.23 -2.90
C ASN A 124 2.33 -12.06 -1.99
N LEU A 125 2.70 -12.12 -0.71
CA LEU A 125 2.52 -11.00 0.22
C LEU A 125 3.36 -9.77 -0.16
N LEU A 126 4.61 -9.96 -0.59
CA LEU A 126 5.52 -8.87 -0.92
C LEU A 126 5.20 -8.22 -2.26
N ILE A 127 5.06 -9.02 -3.31
CA ILE A 127 4.90 -8.54 -4.69
C ILE A 127 3.42 -8.30 -5.03
N GLY A 128 2.51 -9.07 -4.38
CA GLY A 128 1.09 -9.04 -4.66
C GLY A 128 0.71 -9.75 -5.98
N GLN A 129 -0.58 -9.77 -6.25
CA GLN A 129 -1.18 -10.42 -7.42
C GLN A 129 -2.22 -9.52 -8.08
N ILE A 130 -1.86 -8.29 -8.41
CA ILE A 130 -2.80 -7.28 -8.94
C ILE A 130 -3.57 -7.76 -10.18
N LEU A 131 -2.98 -8.61 -11.02
CA LEU A 131 -3.64 -9.15 -12.22
C LEU A 131 -4.73 -10.19 -11.92
N TRP A 132 -4.75 -10.76 -10.71
CA TRP A 132 -5.75 -11.74 -10.26
C TRP A 132 -6.91 -11.11 -9.49
N VAL A 133 -6.91 -9.79 -9.37
CA VAL A 133 -8.01 -9.04 -8.75
C VAL A 133 -9.21 -9.07 -9.68
N ASN A 134 -10.39 -9.33 -9.13
CA ASN A 134 -11.66 -9.31 -9.86
C ASN A 134 -12.57 -8.17 -9.39
N TYR A 135 -13.62 -7.87 -10.17
CA TYR A 135 -14.56 -6.79 -9.86
C TYR A 135 -15.31 -7.00 -8.54
N GLU A 136 -15.62 -8.24 -8.16
CA GLU A 136 -16.33 -8.55 -6.93
C GLU A 136 -15.51 -8.19 -5.69
N GLN A 137 -14.20 -8.40 -5.75
CA GLN A 137 -13.27 -8.02 -4.67
C GLN A 137 -13.11 -6.49 -4.55
N LEU A 138 -13.28 -5.75 -5.65
CA LEU A 138 -13.15 -4.29 -5.65
C LEU A 138 -14.33 -3.57 -4.99
N ILE A 139 -15.54 -4.14 -5.03
CA ILE A 139 -16.73 -3.50 -4.47
C ILE A 139 -16.58 -3.21 -2.96
N PRO A 140 -16.28 -4.19 -2.09
CA PRO A 140 -16.12 -3.93 -0.66
C PRO A 140 -14.95 -3.00 -0.37
N VAL A 141 -13.86 -3.07 -1.14
CA VAL A 141 -12.70 -2.17 -0.99
C VAL A 141 -13.05 -0.75 -1.41
N ALA A 142 -13.82 -0.56 -2.48
CA ALA A 142 -14.28 0.76 -2.92
C ALA A 142 -15.18 1.42 -1.86
N LEU A 143 -16.10 0.66 -1.25
CA LEU A 143 -16.94 1.15 -0.16
C LEU A 143 -16.10 1.52 1.07
N LEU A 144 -15.13 0.68 1.43
CA LEU A 144 -14.19 0.96 2.52
C LEU A 144 -13.41 2.26 2.26
N TYR A 145 -12.85 2.42 1.06
CA TYR A 145 -12.06 3.60 0.71
C TYR A 145 -12.91 4.86 0.62
N ALA A 146 -14.16 4.75 0.15
CA ALA A 146 -15.11 5.87 0.20
C ALA A 146 -15.37 6.32 1.65
N ALA A 147 -15.57 5.38 2.58
CA ALA A 147 -15.73 5.67 4.00
C ALA A 147 -14.47 6.30 4.62
N VAL A 148 -13.27 5.79 4.26
CA VAL A 148 -11.98 6.34 4.69
C VAL A 148 -11.81 7.77 4.19
N LEU A 149 -12.04 8.03 2.89
CA LEU A 149 -11.92 9.36 2.29
C LEU A 149 -12.95 10.32 2.86
N PHE A 150 -14.19 9.88 3.03
CA PHE A 150 -15.22 10.69 3.67
C PHE A 150 -14.80 11.10 5.09
N SER A 151 -14.32 10.14 5.89
CA SER A 151 -13.80 10.41 7.23
C SER A 151 -12.60 11.36 7.20
N TRP A 152 -11.69 11.15 6.24
CA TRP A 152 -10.49 11.96 6.06
C TRP A 152 -10.81 13.43 5.74
N PHE A 153 -11.69 13.68 4.77
CA PHE A 153 -12.01 15.03 4.34
C PHE A 153 -13.02 15.74 5.24
N LYS A 154 -13.98 15.03 5.84
CA LYS A 154 -15.00 15.62 6.71
C LYS A 154 -14.44 16.09 8.05
N PHE A 155 -13.56 15.31 8.67
CA PHE A 155 -13.06 15.61 10.01
C PHE A 155 -11.77 16.45 9.99
N GLY A 156 -11.27 16.83 8.81
CA GLY A 156 -10.18 17.78 8.61
C GLY A 156 -8.81 17.32 9.12
N GLN A 157 -7.82 18.17 8.91
CA GLN A 157 -6.43 17.92 9.33
C GLN A 157 -6.21 17.96 10.87
N ASN A 158 -7.22 18.34 11.63
CA ASN A 158 -7.17 18.43 13.10
C ASN A 158 -7.52 17.10 13.79
N ASN A 159 -7.43 15.99 13.05
CA ASN A 159 -7.68 14.67 13.59
C ASN A 159 -6.64 14.29 14.64
N SER A 160 -7.12 13.69 15.73
CA SER A 160 -6.23 13.06 16.73
C SER A 160 -5.30 12.07 16.02
N ASN A 161 -4.05 11.95 16.50
CA ASN A 161 -3.08 11.00 15.93
C ASN A 161 -3.67 9.60 15.80
N LEU A 162 -4.44 9.14 16.79
CA LEU A 162 -5.08 7.82 16.77
C LEU A 162 -6.03 7.62 15.59
N LYS A 163 -6.85 8.62 15.21
CA LYS A 163 -7.73 8.50 14.04
C LYS A 163 -6.94 8.32 12.74
N PHE A 164 -5.86 9.08 12.58
CA PHE A 164 -4.96 8.92 11.45
C PHE A 164 -4.42 7.48 11.39
N TYR A 165 -3.88 6.98 12.49
CA TYR A 165 -3.32 5.65 12.58
C TYR A 165 -4.35 4.55 12.28
N LEU A 166 -5.58 4.68 12.78
CA LEU A 166 -6.65 3.71 12.54
C LEU A 166 -7.09 3.69 11.07
N LEU A 167 -7.34 4.87 10.47
CA LEU A 167 -7.67 4.97 9.04
C LEU A 167 -6.55 4.42 8.17
N PHE A 168 -5.31 4.71 8.57
CA PHE A 168 -4.12 4.21 7.91
C PHE A 168 -4.04 2.67 7.96
N ALA A 169 -4.20 2.07 9.15
CA ALA A 169 -4.17 0.62 9.32
C ALA A 169 -5.22 -0.09 8.45
N VAL A 170 -6.47 0.40 8.49
CA VAL A 170 -7.56 -0.17 7.69
C VAL A 170 -7.24 -0.08 6.20
N THR A 171 -6.76 1.08 5.74
CA THR A 171 -6.43 1.29 4.32
C THR A 171 -5.30 0.39 3.87
N ILE A 172 -4.18 0.35 4.62
CA ILE A 172 -3.01 -0.45 4.28
C ILE A 172 -3.33 -1.95 4.29
N THR A 173 -4.05 -2.44 5.30
CA THR A 173 -4.41 -3.86 5.39
C THR A 173 -5.24 -4.31 4.18
N ALA A 174 -6.22 -3.51 3.74
CA ALA A 174 -7.01 -3.82 2.56
C ALA A 174 -6.18 -3.77 1.26
N SER A 175 -5.28 -2.78 1.15
CA SER A 175 -4.44 -2.59 -0.05
C SER A 175 -3.42 -3.71 -0.23
N VAL A 176 -2.76 -4.13 0.86
CA VAL A 176 -1.72 -5.17 0.83
C VAL A 176 -2.26 -6.49 0.29
N GLN A 177 -3.48 -6.84 0.64
CA GLN A 177 -4.12 -8.07 0.14
C GLN A 177 -4.45 -8.02 -1.35
N LEU A 178 -4.68 -6.82 -1.90
CA LEU A 178 -4.94 -6.66 -3.33
C LEU A 178 -3.66 -6.63 -4.16
N VAL A 179 -2.65 -5.88 -3.72
CA VAL A 179 -1.53 -5.51 -4.60
C VAL A 179 -0.15 -5.76 -4.00
N GLY A 180 -0.07 -6.26 -2.77
CA GLY A 180 1.18 -6.57 -2.07
C GLY A 180 1.86 -5.34 -1.45
N ILE A 181 2.81 -5.64 -0.56
CA ILE A 181 3.45 -4.64 0.30
C ILE A 181 4.27 -3.63 -0.49
N TYR A 182 5.04 -4.09 -1.49
CA TYR A 182 5.93 -3.19 -2.24
C TYR A 182 5.17 -2.17 -3.08
N LEU A 183 4.08 -2.59 -3.73
CA LEU A 183 3.29 -1.69 -4.56
C LEU A 183 2.48 -0.70 -3.71
N VAL A 184 1.99 -1.12 -2.54
CA VAL A 184 1.34 -0.25 -1.56
C VAL A 184 2.30 0.84 -1.11
N PHE A 185 3.49 0.49 -0.64
CA PHE A 185 4.52 1.44 -0.22
C PHE A 185 4.92 2.40 -1.35
N ALA A 186 5.19 1.88 -2.54
CA ALA A 186 5.57 2.69 -3.69
C ALA A 186 4.47 3.71 -4.06
N THR A 187 3.20 3.30 -4.07
CA THR A 187 2.06 4.17 -4.37
C THR A 187 1.87 5.26 -3.31
N LEU A 188 2.16 4.94 -2.05
CA LEU A 188 2.06 5.90 -0.95
C LEU A 188 3.19 6.94 -1.00
N ILE A 189 4.43 6.50 -1.16
CA ILE A 189 5.61 7.34 -0.90
C ILE A 189 6.13 8.04 -2.14
N LEU A 190 6.23 7.37 -3.30
CA LEU A 190 6.88 7.95 -4.48
C LEU A 190 6.17 9.19 -5.03
N PRO A 191 4.84 9.21 -5.21
CA PRO A 191 4.14 10.42 -5.63
C PRO A 191 4.15 11.52 -4.56
N ALA A 192 4.10 11.15 -3.26
CA ALA A 192 4.18 12.10 -2.17
C ALA A 192 5.55 12.80 -2.15
N LEU A 193 6.63 12.04 -2.38
CA LEU A 193 7.99 12.54 -2.46
C LEU A 193 8.17 13.47 -3.67
N ALA A 194 7.65 13.10 -4.84
CA ALA A 194 7.72 13.90 -6.05
C ALA A 194 6.98 15.24 -5.92
N THR A 195 5.93 15.29 -5.10
CA THR A 195 5.10 16.49 -4.91
C THR A 195 5.44 17.30 -3.64
N ARG A 196 6.43 16.86 -2.84
CA ARG A 196 6.73 17.43 -1.50
C ARG A 196 7.00 18.93 -1.49
N LYS A 197 7.69 19.45 -2.52
CA LYS A 197 8.07 20.87 -2.64
C LYS A 197 6.99 21.74 -3.30
N MET A 198 5.88 21.16 -3.76
CA MET A 198 4.81 21.93 -4.42
C MET A 198 3.99 22.71 -3.39
N LYS A 199 3.71 23.98 -3.70
CA LYS A 199 2.83 24.85 -2.90
C LYS A 199 1.35 24.64 -3.24
N SER A 200 1.02 24.34 -4.49
CA SER A 200 -0.35 24.11 -4.97
C SER A 200 -0.46 22.83 -5.79
N ASN A 201 -1.67 22.33 -5.96
CA ASN A 201 -2.00 21.13 -6.79
C ASN A 201 -1.27 19.84 -6.42
N ARG A 202 -0.73 19.71 -5.18
CA ARG A 202 0.01 18.52 -4.72
C ARG A 202 -0.78 17.24 -4.90
N LEU A 203 -2.06 17.23 -4.51
CA LEU A 203 -2.94 16.07 -4.63
C LEU A 203 -3.20 15.72 -6.10
N LYS A 204 -3.58 16.71 -6.92
CA LYS A 204 -3.87 16.49 -8.34
C LYS A 204 -2.68 15.88 -9.08
N THR A 205 -1.49 16.40 -8.83
CA THR A 205 -0.27 15.88 -9.43
C THR A 205 0.09 14.49 -8.91
N GLY A 206 -0.08 14.25 -7.61
CA GLY A 206 0.11 12.91 -7.04
C GLY A 206 -0.81 11.88 -7.69
N TYR A 207 -2.09 12.20 -7.87
CA TYR A 207 -3.04 11.35 -8.57
C TYR A 207 -2.63 11.10 -10.03
N LEU A 208 -2.21 12.14 -10.74
CA LEU A 208 -1.77 11.98 -12.13
C LEU A 208 -0.55 11.05 -12.23
N ILE A 209 0.45 11.22 -11.35
CA ILE A 209 1.62 10.34 -11.28
C ILE A 209 1.18 8.89 -11.04
N GLY A 210 0.31 8.66 -10.04
CA GLY A 210 -0.18 7.33 -9.72
C GLY A 210 -0.91 6.68 -10.89
N ILE A 211 -1.91 7.35 -11.46
CA ILE A 211 -2.72 6.82 -12.58
C ILE A 211 -1.84 6.50 -13.79
N MET A 212 -0.95 7.42 -14.18
CA MET A 212 -0.04 7.21 -15.32
C MET A 212 0.92 6.04 -15.07
N ALA A 213 1.38 5.87 -13.83
CA ALA A 213 2.27 4.77 -13.48
C ALA A 213 1.57 3.40 -13.50
N TYR A 214 0.34 3.32 -12.99
CA TYR A 214 -0.45 2.10 -13.09
C TYR A 214 -0.77 1.76 -14.55
N LEU A 215 -1.19 2.74 -15.36
CA LEU A 215 -1.45 2.54 -16.78
C LEU A 215 -0.21 2.04 -17.53
N SER A 216 0.89 2.78 -17.46
CA SER A 216 2.13 2.41 -18.15
C SER A 216 2.71 1.10 -17.63
N GLY A 217 2.66 0.87 -16.31
CA GLY A 217 3.15 -0.35 -15.69
C GLY A 217 2.36 -1.59 -16.08
N LEU A 218 1.03 -1.52 -16.10
CA LEU A 218 0.18 -2.64 -16.55
C LEU A 218 0.37 -2.96 -18.02
N ILE A 219 0.43 -1.93 -18.88
CA ILE A 219 0.68 -2.10 -20.32
C ILE A 219 2.05 -2.76 -20.52
N THR A 220 3.09 -2.26 -19.86
CA THR A 220 4.44 -2.83 -19.98
C THR A 220 4.49 -4.27 -19.47
N ALA A 221 3.86 -4.56 -18.33
CA ALA A 221 3.83 -5.90 -17.76
C ALA A 221 3.15 -6.91 -18.71
N SER A 222 2.06 -6.50 -19.38
CA SER A 222 1.37 -7.35 -20.35
C SER A 222 2.17 -7.61 -21.65
N LEU A 223 3.09 -6.69 -22.01
CA LEU A 223 3.93 -6.84 -23.21
C LEU A 223 5.18 -7.69 -22.96
N VAL A 224 5.71 -7.71 -21.72
CA VAL A 224 7.01 -8.32 -21.40
C VAL A 224 6.86 -9.61 -20.59
N ASP A 225 5.63 -9.97 -20.18
CA ASP A 225 5.32 -11.14 -19.34
C ASP A 225 6.13 -11.18 -18.03
N LEU A 226 6.18 -10.03 -17.35
CA LEU A 226 6.86 -9.86 -16.06
C LEU A 226 5.86 -9.55 -14.94
N PRO A 227 6.24 -9.76 -13.65
CA PRO A 227 5.35 -9.50 -12.51
C PRO A 227 4.86 -8.04 -12.50
N ALA A 228 3.56 -7.84 -12.70
CA ALA A 228 2.96 -6.52 -12.88
C ALA A 228 3.20 -5.58 -11.69
N GLY A 229 3.15 -6.10 -10.45
CA GLY A 229 3.42 -5.29 -9.26
C GLY A 229 4.81 -4.64 -9.29
N ALA A 230 5.85 -5.40 -9.67
CA ALA A 230 7.21 -4.90 -9.75
C ALA A 230 7.37 -3.86 -10.89
N ILE A 231 6.77 -4.10 -12.06
CA ILE A 231 6.81 -3.16 -13.18
C ILE A 231 6.10 -1.85 -12.82
N ILE A 232 4.96 -1.91 -12.15
CA ILE A 232 4.24 -0.70 -11.70
C ILE A 232 5.08 0.09 -10.69
N VAL A 233 5.78 -0.58 -9.76
CA VAL A 233 6.71 0.08 -8.82
C VAL A 233 7.81 0.84 -9.56
N LEU A 234 8.42 0.23 -10.57
CA LEU A 234 9.44 0.90 -11.41
C LEU A 234 8.84 2.06 -12.21
N SER A 235 7.63 1.90 -12.73
CA SER A 235 6.90 2.97 -13.43
C SER A 235 6.58 4.15 -12.49
N LEU A 236 6.15 3.87 -11.25
CA LEU A 236 5.95 4.89 -10.21
C LEU A 236 7.24 5.65 -9.92
N ALA A 237 8.36 4.95 -9.77
CA ALA A 237 9.66 5.56 -9.52
C ALA A 237 10.08 6.46 -10.69
N LEU A 238 10.01 5.95 -11.92
CA LEU A 238 10.41 6.68 -13.11
C LEU A 238 9.55 7.94 -13.33
N ILE A 239 8.21 7.82 -13.29
CA ILE A 239 7.30 8.96 -13.51
C ILE A 239 7.43 9.98 -12.39
N SER A 240 7.61 9.55 -11.14
CA SER A 240 7.87 10.44 -10.00
C SER A 240 9.17 11.23 -10.18
N LEU A 241 10.24 10.56 -10.63
CA LEU A 241 11.52 11.19 -10.90
C LEU A 241 11.43 12.19 -12.05
N LEU A 242 10.86 11.80 -13.19
CA LEU A 242 10.65 12.68 -14.35
C LEU A 242 9.80 13.91 -13.97
N SER A 243 8.72 13.71 -13.23
CA SER A 243 7.88 14.82 -12.73
C SER A 243 8.67 15.80 -11.86
N THR A 244 9.63 15.33 -11.07
CA THR A 244 10.48 16.17 -10.23
C THR A 244 11.51 16.94 -11.07
N VAL A 245 12.19 16.26 -11.99
CA VAL A 245 13.23 16.86 -12.85
C VAL A 245 12.64 17.97 -13.75
N ILE A 246 11.54 17.68 -14.45
CA ILE A 246 10.88 18.64 -15.35
C ILE A 246 10.53 19.93 -14.60
N ARG A 247 10.03 19.83 -13.35
CA ARG A 247 9.66 20.99 -12.56
C ARG A 247 10.83 21.79 -12.03
N THR A 248 11.93 21.12 -11.70
CA THR A 248 13.14 21.82 -11.26
C THR A 248 13.67 22.69 -12.38
N GLN A 249 13.57 22.23 -13.63
CA GLN A 249 13.97 23.01 -14.80
C GLN A 249 13.04 24.20 -15.13
N THR A 250 11.76 24.14 -14.75
CA THR A 250 10.79 25.21 -15.04
C THR A 250 10.81 26.32 -13.97
N GLN A 251 11.54 26.14 -12.88
CA GLN A 251 11.69 27.15 -11.80
C GLN A 251 12.97 27.99 -11.90
N TYR A 252 13.81 27.71 -12.91
CA TYR A 252 14.95 28.52 -13.33
C TYR A 252 14.64 29.24 -14.65
#